data_9ace2ad8c2da5f1e9266d7782a3740da
#
_entry.id   9ace2ad8c2da5f1e9266d7782a3740da
#
_cell.length_a   1.000
_cell.length_b   1.000
_cell.length_c   1.000
_cell.angle_alpha   90.00
_cell.angle_beta   90.00
_cell.angle_gamma   90.00
#
_symmetry.space_group_name_H-M   'P 1'
#
loop_
_entity.id
_entity.type
_entity.pdbx_description
1 polymer ?
#
loop_
_entity_poly.entity_id
_entity_poly.type
_entity_poly.pdbx_seq_one_letter_code
_entity_poly.pdbx_strand_id
1 'polypeptide(L)' 'MRYAIVIEKAETNYSAYVPDLPGCIATGATPTEAEERIREAIAFHLEGLREDGIAPPIPQSHVDYVEVAACHVKRPCR' A
#
# COMPACT_ATOMS: atom_id res chain seq x y z
N MET A 1 -10.33 10.82 5.69
CA MET A 1 -9.85 10.48 4.35
C MET A 1 -9.26 9.08 4.37
N ARG A 2 -9.55 8.28 3.37
CA ARG A 2 -9.09 6.89 3.32
C ARG A 2 -8.21 6.67 2.11
N TYR A 3 -7.00 6.19 2.32
CA TYR A 3 -6.10 5.84 1.23
C TYR A 3 -5.98 4.32 1.13
N ALA A 4 -5.97 3.83 -0.09
CA ALA A 4 -5.67 2.41 -0.32
C ALA A 4 -4.19 2.18 -0.07
N ILE A 5 -3.88 1.05 0.55
CA ILE A 5 -2.49 0.62 0.73
C ILE A 5 -2.32 -0.74 0.09
N VAL A 6 -1.11 -1.04 -0.34
CA VAL A 6 -0.76 -2.34 -0.88
C VAL A 6 0.38 -2.89 -0.04
N ILE A 7 0.23 -4.12 0.43
CA ILE A 7 1.26 -4.80 1.21
C ILE A 7 1.72 -6.01 0.40
N GLU A 8 3.01 -6.08 0.14
CA GLU A 8 3.59 -7.14 -0.67
C GLU A 8 4.69 -7.85 0.10
N LYS A 9 4.75 -9.16 -0.07
CA LYS A 9 5.79 -9.96 0.54
C LYS A 9 7.06 -9.85 -0.30
N ALA A 10 8.16 -9.50 0.35
CA ALA A 10 9.49 -9.53 -0.25
C ALA A 10 10.22 -10.76 0.26
N GLU A 11 11.50 -10.89 -0.06
CA GLU A 11 12.26 -12.10 0.32
C GLU A 11 12.35 -12.28 1.82
N THR A 12 12.60 -11.21 2.55
CA THR A 12 12.85 -11.31 3.99
C THR A 12 11.88 -10.48 4.83
N ASN A 13 11.03 -9.67 4.19
CA ASN A 13 10.13 -8.81 4.93
C ASN A 13 8.90 -8.51 4.09
N TYR A 14 8.11 -7.56 4.54
CA TYR A 14 6.95 -7.07 3.80
C TYR A 14 7.14 -5.59 3.53
N SER A 15 6.68 -5.14 2.38
CA SER A 15 6.69 -3.73 2.06
C SER A 15 5.27 -3.25 1.82
N ALA A 16 5.04 -1.99 2.13
CA ALA A 16 3.74 -1.37 1.94
C ALA A 16 3.92 -0.05 1.22
N TYR A 17 2.97 0.28 0.36
CA TYR A 17 3.00 1.57 -0.31
C TYR A 17 1.58 2.08 -0.52
N VAL A 18 1.48 3.36 -0.82
CA VAL A 18 0.20 4.03 -1.02
C VAL A 18 0.14 4.49 -2.49
N PRO A 19 -0.73 3.87 -3.30
CA PRO A 19 -0.81 4.26 -4.73
C PRO A 19 -1.06 5.76 -4.94
N ASP A 20 -1.87 6.37 -4.11
CA ASP A 20 -2.23 7.78 -4.29
C ASP A 20 -1.24 8.76 -3.66
N LEU A 21 -0.25 8.27 -2.95
CA LEU A 21 0.79 9.10 -2.33
C LEU A 21 2.16 8.62 -2.81
N PRO A 22 2.65 9.16 -3.93
CA PRO A 22 3.95 8.73 -4.47
C PRO A 22 5.07 8.91 -3.45
N GLY A 23 5.92 7.91 -3.34
CA GLY A 23 7.04 7.96 -2.41
C GLY A 23 6.71 7.57 -0.98
N CYS A 24 5.45 7.32 -0.67
CA CYS A 24 5.06 6.91 0.68
C CYS A 24 5.17 5.38 0.77
N ILE A 25 6.26 4.91 1.36
CA ILE A 25 6.62 3.49 1.43
C ILE A 25 7.06 3.16 2.86
N ALA A 26 6.74 1.95 3.29
CA ALA A 26 7.21 1.46 4.58
C ALA A 26 7.47 -0.04 4.47
N THR A 27 8.22 -0.57 5.43
CA THR A 27 8.51 -2.00 5.49
C THR A 27 8.25 -2.50 6.90
N GLY A 28 8.09 -3.81 7.02
CA GLY A 28 7.91 -4.44 8.32
C GLY A 28 8.22 -5.92 8.22
N ALA A 29 8.46 -6.54 9.35
CA ALA A 29 8.76 -7.97 9.41
C ALA A 29 7.51 -8.81 9.19
N THR A 30 6.35 -8.25 9.44
CA THR A 30 5.06 -8.92 9.25
C THR A 30 4.11 -7.98 8.53
N PRO A 31 3.02 -8.51 7.93
CA PRO A 31 2.02 -7.64 7.31
C PRO A 31 1.45 -6.62 8.28
N THR A 32 1.19 -7.02 9.53
CA THR A 32 0.67 -6.11 10.54
C THR A 32 1.64 -4.99 10.83
N GLU A 33 2.92 -5.31 10.96
CA GLU A 33 3.93 -4.29 11.21
C GLU A 33 4.06 -3.34 10.02
N ALA A 34 4.04 -3.89 8.81
CA ALA A 34 4.09 -3.06 7.61
C ALA A 34 2.88 -2.11 7.55
N GLU A 35 1.70 -2.60 7.93
CA GLU A 35 0.51 -1.77 7.96
C GLU A 35 0.64 -0.64 8.98
N GLU A 36 1.13 -0.94 10.16
CA GLU A 36 1.30 0.08 11.18
C GLU A 36 2.30 1.16 10.73
N ARG A 37 3.38 0.72 10.12
CA ARG A 37 4.40 1.65 9.66
C ARG A 37 3.95 2.50 8.48
N ILE A 38 3.18 1.92 7.55
CA ILE A 38 2.67 2.73 6.44
C ILE A 38 1.63 3.73 6.94
N ARG A 39 0.87 3.37 7.98
CA ARG A 39 -0.08 4.29 8.58
C ARG A 39 0.64 5.51 9.16
N GLU A 40 1.74 5.28 9.87
CA GLU A 40 2.54 6.37 10.40
C GLU A 40 3.17 7.19 9.28
N ALA A 41 3.65 6.51 8.22
CA ALA A 41 4.26 7.19 7.09
C ALA A 41 3.25 8.09 6.38
N ILE A 42 2.00 7.65 6.24
CA ILE A 42 0.95 8.46 5.65
C ILE A 42 0.72 9.73 6.48
N ALA A 43 0.60 9.56 7.79
CA ALA A 43 0.36 10.70 8.68
C ALA A 43 1.49 11.71 8.57
N PHE A 44 2.73 11.24 8.56
CA PHE A 44 3.90 12.10 8.42
C PHE A 44 3.92 12.80 7.06
N HIS A 45 3.61 12.05 6.01
CA HIS A 45 3.59 12.59 4.65
C HIS A 45 2.56 13.72 4.51
N LEU A 46 1.37 13.49 5.03
CA LEU A 46 0.30 14.48 4.97
C LEU A 46 0.63 15.71 5.81
N GLU A 47 1.28 15.51 6.94
CA GLU A 47 1.73 16.63 7.77
C GLU A 47 2.73 17.51 7.01
N GLY A 48 3.68 16.89 6.30
CA GLY A 48 4.64 17.62 5.50
C GLY A 48 3.96 18.41 4.39
N LEU A 49 2.99 17.82 3.71
CA LEU A 49 2.25 18.54 2.68
C LEU A 49 1.52 19.74 3.26
N ARG A 50 0.90 19.57 4.42
CA ARG A 50 0.19 20.66 5.07
C ARG A 50 1.11 21.81 5.42
N GLU A 51 2.30 21.49 5.94
CA GLU A 51 3.29 22.51 6.28
C GLU A 51 3.75 23.29 5.06
N ASP A 52 3.81 22.64 3.90
CA ASP A 52 4.20 23.26 2.65
C ASP A 52 3.04 23.97 1.96
N GLY A 53 1.86 23.96 2.56
CA GLY A 53 0.69 24.60 1.96
C GLY A 53 0.13 23.82 0.78
N ILE A 54 0.45 22.55 0.65
CA ILE A 54 0.01 21.71 -0.46
C ILE A 54 -1.17 20.88 0.00
N ALA A 55 -2.25 20.90 -0.77
CA ALA A 55 -3.44 20.11 -0.47
C ALA A 55 -3.10 18.63 -0.63
N PRO A 56 -3.57 17.76 0.28
CA PRO A 56 -3.32 16.33 0.15
C PRO A 56 -4.04 15.78 -1.09
N PRO A 57 -3.44 14.82 -1.79
CA PRO A 57 -4.09 14.19 -2.94
C PRO A 57 -5.40 13.54 -2.52
N ILE A 58 -6.40 13.63 -3.40
CA ILE A 58 -7.68 12.99 -3.15
C ILE A 58 -7.52 11.49 -3.39
N PRO A 59 -7.97 10.64 -2.45
CA PRO A 59 -7.89 9.20 -2.66
C PRO A 59 -8.72 8.79 -3.88
N GLN A 60 -8.07 8.18 -4.85
CA GLN A 60 -8.71 7.77 -6.09
C GLN A 60 -8.61 6.27 -6.33
N SER A 61 -7.63 5.62 -5.71
CA SER A 61 -7.43 4.19 -5.91
C SER A 61 -8.49 3.39 -5.18
N HIS A 62 -8.99 2.37 -5.85
CA HIS A 62 -9.96 1.43 -5.31
C HIS A 62 -9.31 0.06 -5.26
N VAL A 63 -9.45 -0.62 -4.14
CA VAL A 63 -8.88 -1.96 -3.96
C VAL A 63 -10.02 -2.96 -3.97
N ASP A 64 -9.87 -3.99 -4.77
CA ASP A 64 -10.84 -5.05 -4.82
C ASP A 64 -10.11 -6.37 -5.03
N TYR A 65 -10.80 -7.45 -4.77
CA TYR A 65 -10.27 -8.79 -4.94
C TYR A 65 -11.19 -9.55 -5.89
N VAL A 66 -10.60 -10.21 -6.86
CA VAL A 66 -11.35 -10.99 -7.83
C VAL A 66 -11.03 -12.45 -7.60
N GLU A 67 -12.05 -13.23 -7.34
CA GLU A 67 -11.89 -14.66 -7.16
C GLU A 67 -11.84 -15.33 -8.53
N VAL A 68 -10.81 -16.14 -8.75
CA VAL A 68 -10.66 -16.86 -10.01
C VAL A 68 -10.43 -18.32 -9.69
N ALA A 69 -10.75 -19.19 -10.66
CA ALA A 69 -10.49 -20.60 -10.49
C ALA A 69 -9.00 -20.84 -10.40
N ALA A 70 -8.60 -21.73 -9.48
CA ALA A 70 -7.20 -22.06 -9.33
C ALA A 70 -6.66 -22.68 -10.61
N CYS A 71 -5.47 -22.22 -11.03
CA CYS A 71 -4.83 -22.78 -12.21
C CYS A 71 -4.27 -24.15 -11.93
N HIS A 72 -4.38 -25.03 -12.92
CA HIS A 72 -3.77 -26.34 -12.81
C HIS A 72 -2.25 -26.21 -12.93
N VAL A 73 -1.52 -26.95 -12.12
CA VAL A 73 -0.06 -26.79 -12.06
C VAL A 73 0.65 -27.10 -13.35
N LYS A 74 0.04 -27.88 -14.22
CA LYS A 74 0.67 -28.26 -15.48
C LYS A 74 0.32 -27.36 -16.64
N ARG A 75 -0.52 -26.34 -16.42
CA ARG A 75 -0.95 -25.45 -17.48
C ARG A 75 -0.87 -24.01 -17.02
N PRO A 76 -0.47 -23.12 -17.91
CA PRO A 76 -0.49 -21.71 -17.55
C PRO A 76 -1.92 -21.21 -17.37
N CYS A 77 -2.09 -20.25 -16.50
CA CYS A 77 -3.36 -19.58 -16.31
C CYS A 77 -3.66 -18.67 -17.49
N ARG A 78 -4.93 -18.58 -17.81
CA ARG A 78 -5.36 -17.69 -18.87
C ARG A 78 -6.43 -16.77 -18.41
#